data_ee7e16368bf4fdd80c63146ad1bde5ad
#
_entry.id   ee7e16368bf4fdd80c63146ad1bde5ad
#
_cell.length_a   1.000
_cell.length_b   1.000
_cell.length_c   1.000
_cell.angle_alpha   90.00
_cell.angle_beta   90.00
_cell.angle_gamma   90.00
#
_symmetry.space_group_name_H-M   'P 1'
#
loop_
_entity.id
_entity.type
_entity.pdbx_description
1 polymer ?
#
loop_
_entity_poly.entity_id
_entity_poly.type
_entity_poly.pdbx_seq_one_letter_code
_entity_poly.pdbx_strand_id
1 'polypeptide(L)'
;KASKLRKKMGDTKVKKKLFSSSKFNKDKYEADKAAVIAYYNTLGYRDAKVVSDSVWREKDGDIRINVNLNEGNKYYYRNINFKGNTLYTDEQLNNRLGVKLGDTYNQEKLDGRLRFSMDGSDVSSLYLDDGYLAFNIDAVETAVDNDSIDLEMRVFEGPQFTIDKVIIKGNDRTNEYVIRRELYTKKRKKFSRQNLIRSQREIVN
;
A
#
# COMPACT_ATOMS: atom_id res chain seq x y z
N LYS A 1 -24.70 -4.79 -6.28
CA LYS A 1 -23.56 -5.13 -5.39
C LYS A 1 -22.86 -6.44 -5.83
N ALA A 2 -23.56 -7.57 -6.01
CA ALA A 2 -22.95 -8.87 -6.36
C ALA A 2 -22.09 -8.83 -7.65
N SER A 3 -22.46 -8.07 -8.67
CA SER A 3 -21.69 -7.96 -9.92
C SER A 3 -20.33 -7.28 -9.73
N LYS A 4 -20.21 -6.32 -8.81
CA LYS A 4 -18.92 -5.67 -8.47
C LYS A 4 -18.00 -6.64 -7.74
N LEU A 5 -18.55 -7.46 -6.83
CA LEU A 5 -17.78 -8.45 -6.09
C LEU A 5 -17.26 -9.55 -7.03
N ARG A 6 -18.07 -10.04 -7.95
CA ARG A 6 -17.64 -11.01 -8.98
C ARG A 6 -16.47 -10.48 -9.84
N LYS A 7 -16.40 -9.16 -10.07
CA LYS A 7 -15.24 -8.55 -10.77
C LYS A 7 -13.96 -8.55 -9.96
N LYS A 8 -14.07 -8.55 -8.63
CA LYS A 8 -12.91 -8.60 -7.71
C LYS A 8 -12.36 -10.02 -7.54
N MET A 9 -13.19 -11.05 -7.76
CA MET A 9 -12.74 -12.44 -7.88
C MET A 9 -12.06 -12.63 -9.24
N GLY A 10 -10.76 -12.31 -9.31
CA GLY A 10 -10.00 -12.20 -10.55
C GLY A 10 -9.81 -13.54 -11.27
N ASP A 11 -9.58 -14.59 -10.52
CA ASP A 11 -9.25 -15.93 -11.00
C ASP A 11 -10.44 -16.89 -11.01
N THR A 12 -11.39 -16.73 -10.10
CA THR A 12 -12.60 -17.58 -9.99
C THR A 12 -13.75 -16.96 -10.79
N LYS A 13 -13.68 -17.06 -12.11
CA LYS A 13 -14.67 -16.48 -13.03
C LYS A 13 -15.58 -17.52 -13.68
N VAL A 14 -16.84 -17.12 -13.92
CA VAL A 14 -17.74 -17.89 -14.77
C VAL A 14 -17.15 -17.99 -16.19
N LYS A 15 -17.13 -19.18 -16.75
CA LYS A 15 -16.67 -19.47 -18.12
C LYS A 15 -17.45 -18.62 -19.13
N LYS A 16 -16.76 -17.74 -19.84
CA LYS A 16 -17.37 -16.84 -20.84
C LYS A 16 -17.04 -17.20 -22.30
N LYS A 17 -16.12 -18.14 -22.54
CA LYS A 17 -15.66 -18.50 -23.90
C LYS A 17 -15.81 -20.00 -24.15
N LEU A 18 -16.26 -20.32 -25.38
CA LEU A 18 -16.51 -21.68 -25.85
C LEU A 18 -15.27 -22.60 -25.79
N PHE A 19 -14.07 -22.03 -25.78
CA PHE A 19 -12.77 -22.76 -25.85
C PHE A 19 -11.88 -22.56 -24.62
N SER A 20 -12.38 -22.03 -23.50
CA SER A 20 -11.58 -21.91 -22.28
C SER A 20 -12.02 -22.93 -21.25
N SER A 21 -11.10 -23.82 -20.84
CA SER A 21 -11.31 -24.67 -19.65
C SER A 21 -10.95 -23.85 -18.41
N SER A 22 -11.90 -23.40 -17.62
CA SER A 22 -11.61 -22.89 -16.29
C SER A 22 -11.69 -24.04 -15.30
N LYS A 23 -10.53 -24.53 -14.83
CA LYS A 23 -10.49 -25.49 -13.74
C LYS A 23 -10.56 -24.72 -12.43
N PHE A 24 -11.38 -25.18 -11.49
CA PHE A 24 -11.39 -24.65 -10.13
C PHE A 24 -10.03 -24.92 -9.47
N ASN A 25 -9.43 -23.87 -8.91
CA ASN A 25 -8.20 -23.95 -8.14
C ASN A 25 -8.47 -23.37 -6.74
N LYS A 26 -8.24 -24.17 -5.71
CA LYS A 26 -8.53 -23.81 -4.33
C LYS A 26 -7.71 -22.61 -3.85
N ASP A 27 -6.40 -22.56 -4.18
CA ASP A 27 -5.51 -21.48 -3.73
C ASP A 27 -5.92 -20.15 -4.35
N LYS A 28 -6.28 -20.16 -5.64
CA LYS A 28 -6.81 -18.98 -6.34
C LYS A 28 -8.15 -18.53 -5.77
N TYR A 29 -8.99 -19.47 -5.38
CA TYR A 29 -10.27 -19.15 -4.75
C TYR A 29 -10.06 -18.50 -3.36
N GLU A 30 -9.12 -18.98 -2.56
CA GLU A 30 -8.77 -18.33 -1.29
C GLU A 30 -8.23 -16.91 -1.51
N ALA A 31 -7.35 -16.73 -2.50
CA ALA A 31 -6.85 -15.41 -2.88
C ALA A 31 -7.97 -14.47 -3.34
N ASP A 32 -8.93 -14.96 -4.11
CA ASP A 32 -10.11 -14.20 -4.55
C ASP A 32 -11.01 -13.79 -3.37
N LYS A 33 -11.22 -14.67 -2.37
CA LYS A 33 -11.93 -14.30 -1.13
C LYS A 33 -11.21 -13.18 -0.38
N ALA A 34 -9.89 -13.28 -0.24
CA ALA A 34 -9.09 -12.22 0.37
C ALA A 34 -9.19 -10.89 -0.39
N ALA A 35 -9.16 -10.93 -1.72
CA ALA A 35 -9.33 -9.75 -2.57
C ALA A 35 -10.72 -9.09 -2.42
N VAL A 36 -11.77 -9.89 -2.19
CA VAL A 36 -13.11 -9.37 -1.89
C VAL A 36 -13.14 -8.66 -0.54
N ILE A 37 -12.52 -9.22 0.50
CA ILE A 37 -12.43 -8.58 1.82
C ILE A 37 -11.61 -7.30 1.74
N ALA A 38 -10.44 -7.34 1.09
CA ALA A 38 -9.62 -6.14 0.86
C ALA A 38 -10.42 -5.03 0.15
N TYR A 39 -11.24 -5.38 -0.84
CA TYR A 39 -12.13 -4.42 -1.48
C TYR A 39 -13.16 -3.81 -0.51
N TYR A 40 -13.76 -4.59 0.39
CA TYR A 40 -14.65 -4.05 1.41
C TYR A 40 -13.90 -3.09 2.36
N ASN A 41 -12.68 -3.43 2.75
CA ASN A 41 -11.85 -2.56 3.58
C ASN A 41 -11.57 -1.21 2.90
N THR A 42 -11.40 -1.17 1.56
CA THR A 42 -11.27 0.11 0.83
C THR A 42 -12.55 0.96 0.83
N LEU A 43 -13.70 0.36 1.14
CA LEU A 43 -14.99 1.04 1.24
C LEU A 43 -15.36 1.44 2.68
N GLY A 44 -14.48 1.15 3.64
CA GLY A 44 -14.66 1.46 5.05
C GLY A 44 -15.20 0.32 5.91
N TYR A 45 -15.47 -0.83 5.33
CA TYR A 45 -15.96 -2.00 6.06
C TYR A 45 -14.79 -2.81 6.61
N ARG A 46 -14.16 -2.29 7.66
CA ARG A 46 -12.98 -2.86 8.29
C ARG A 46 -13.17 -4.30 8.75
N ASP A 47 -14.32 -4.61 9.34
CA ASP A 47 -14.64 -5.90 9.95
C ASP A 47 -15.30 -6.87 8.97
N ALA A 48 -15.27 -6.54 7.67
CA ALA A 48 -15.83 -7.42 6.66
C ALA A 48 -15.15 -8.79 6.68
N LYS A 49 -15.95 -9.85 6.67
CA LYS A 49 -15.44 -11.21 6.70
C LYS A 49 -16.33 -12.19 5.94
N VAL A 50 -15.73 -13.25 5.42
CA VAL A 50 -16.46 -14.42 4.94
C VAL A 50 -16.93 -15.21 6.15
N VAL A 51 -18.24 -15.35 6.30
CA VAL A 51 -18.87 -16.13 7.40
C VAL A 51 -18.87 -17.60 7.07
N SER A 52 -19.23 -17.93 5.83
CA SER A 52 -19.23 -19.29 5.32
C SER A 52 -19.11 -19.29 3.80
N ASP A 53 -18.56 -20.36 3.27
CA ASP A 53 -18.57 -20.60 1.84
C ASP A 53 -18.81 -22.09 1.56
N SER A 54 -19.32 -22.38 0.37
CA SER A 54 -19.51 -23.74 -0.10
C SER A 54 -19.21 -23.83 -1.59
N VAL A 55 -18.56 -24.93 -1.97
CA VAL A 55 -18.21 -25.24 -3.36
C VAL A 55 -18.72 -26.65 -3.65
N TRP A 56 -19.54 -26.81 -4.66
CA TRP A 56 -20.06 -28.12 -5.07
C TRP A 56 -20.10 -28.23 -6.58
N ARG A 57 -20.22 -29.45 -7.04
CA ARG A 57 -20.37 -29.75 -8.46
C ARG A 57 -21.84 -30.12 -8.75
N GLU A 58 -22.42 -29.47 -9.73
CA GLU A 58 -23.75 -29.78 -10.25
C GLU A 58 -23.72 -31.05 -11.13
N LYS A 59 -24.91 -31.59 -11.43
CA LYS A 59 -25.06 -32.80 -12.27
C LYS A 59 -24.56 -32.60 -13.70
N ASP A 60 -24.60 -31.38 -14.21
CA ASP A 60 -24.09 -30.98 -15.52
C ASP A 60 -22.55 -30.82 -15.57
N GLY A 61 -21.88 -31.03 -14.41
CA GLY A 61 -20.44 -30.92 -14.26
C GLY A 61 -19.94 -29.52 -13.89
N ASP A 62 -20.79 -28.52 -13.85
CA ASP A 62 -20.44 -27.15 -13.47
C ASP A 62 -20.18 -27.04 -11.96
N ILE A 63 -19.26 -26.15 -11.60
CA ILE A 63 -18.96 -25.83 -10.20
C ILE A 63 -19.77 -24.61 -9.78
N ARG A 64 -20.51 -24.78 -8.69
CA ARG A 64 -21.20 -23.70 -8.00
C ARG A 64 -20.45 -23.30 -6.76
N ILE A 65 -20.41 -21.99 -6.54
CA ILE A 65 -19.76 -21.39 -5.38
C ILE A 65 -20.76 -20.44 -4.73
N ASN A 66 -21.00 -20.64 -3.44
CA ASN A 66 -21.75 -19.72 -2.60
C ASN A 66 -20.82 -19.15 -1.54
N VAL A 67 -20.82 -17.83 -1.37
CA VAL A 67 -20.01 -17.12 -0.39
C VAL A 67 -20.92 -16.20 0.40
N ASN A 68 -21.01 -16.42 1.70
CA ASN A 68 -21.75 -15.58 2.62
C ASN A 68 -20.81 -14.62 3.30
N LEU A 69 -21.07 -13.32 3.12
CA LEU A 69 -20.28 -12.22 3.66
C LEU A 69 -21.05 -11.52 4.78
N ASN A 70 -20.34 -11.17 5.83
CA ASN A 70 -20.77 -10.15 6.78
C ASN A 70 -19.94 -8.88 6.51
N GLU A 71 -20.61 -7.80 6.12
CA GLU A 71 -19.94 -6.53 5.81
C GLU A 71 -19.47 -5.81 7.09
N GLY A 72 -20.14 -6.04 8.22
CA GLY A 72 -19.90 -5.28 9.45
C GLY A 72 -20.34 -3.82 9.34
N ASN A 73 -19.80 -2.98 10.20
CA ASN A 73 -20.04 -1.54 10.20
C ASN A 73 -19.10 -0.83 9.23
N LYS A 74 -19.53 0.33 8.77
CA LYS A 74 -18.68 1.23 7.99
C LYS A 74 -18.03 2.22 8.96
N TYR A 75 -16.69 2.33 8.90
CA TYR A 75 -15.90 3.13 9.83
C TYR A 75 -15.39 4.43 9.20
N TYR A 76 -15.15 5.42 10.08
CA TYR A 76 -14.67 6.75 9.73
C TYR A 76 -13.52 7.17 10.66
N TYR A 77 -12.59 8.00 10.16
CA TYR A 77 -11.54 8.58 10.99
C TYR A 77 -12.09 9.67 11.89
N ARG A 78 -11.94 9.49 13.22
CA ARG A 78 -12.38 10.48 14.22
C ARG A 78 -11.22 11.35 14.68
N ASN A 79 -10.11 10.73 15.10
CA ASN A 79 -8.89 11.43 15.51
C ASN A 79 -7.67 10.81 14.83
N ILE A 80 -6.70 11.67 14.47
CA ILE A 80 -5.41 11.26 13.93
C ILE A 80 -4.36 12.11 14.64
N ASN A 81 -3.57 11.48 15.51
CA ASN A 81 -2.52 12.12 16.29
C ASN A 81 -1.17 11.53 15.91
N PHE A 82 -0.12 12.36 15.92
CA PHE A 82 1.24 11.90 15.72
C PHE A 82 1.99 11.87 17.05
N LYS A 83 2.94 10.92 17.18
CA LYS A 83 3.76 10.76 18.36
C LYS A 83 5.18 10.34 17.97
N GLY A 84 6.18 11.05 18.50
CA GLY A 84 7.59 10.79 18.20
C GLY A 84 8.15 11.61 17.04
N ASN A 85 7.33 12.47 16.40
CA ASN A 85 7.77 13.42 15.39
C ASN A 85 8.39 14.66 16.07
N THR A 86 9.63 14.97 15.73
CA THR A 86 10.35 16.16 16.24
C THR A 86 10.76 17.10 15.11
N LEU A 87 10.88 16.60 13.89
CA LEU A 87 11.34 17.34 12.72
C LEU A 87 10.20 18.06 11.99
N TYR A 88 9.04 17.43 11.93
CA TYR A 88 7.86 17.97 11.28
C TYR A 88 6.71 18.08 12.26
N THR A 89 5.94 19.15 12.15
CA THR A 89 4.76 19.37 12.99
C THR A 89 3.63 18.44 12.61
N ASP A 90 2.69 18.20 13.53
CA ASP A 90 1.47 17.40 13.25
C ASP A 90 0.70 17.96 12.07
N GLU A 91 0.63 19.29 11.94
CA GLU A 91 -0.02 19.94 10.81
C GLU A 91 0.63 19.59 9.47
N GLN A 92 1.98 19.64 9.40
CA GLN A 92 2.73 19.28 8.19
C GLN A 92 2.52 17.81 7.83
N LEU A 93 2.55 16.92 8.82
CA LEU A 93 2.34 15.50 8.63
C LEU A 93 0.90 15.17 8.21
N ASN A 94 -0.11 15.81 8.83
CA ASN A 94 -1.51 15.68 8.45
C ASN A 94 -1.78 16.17 7.01
N ASN A 95 -1.21 17.30 6.64
CA ASN A 95 -1.31 17.82 5.27
C ASN A 95 -0.69 16.84 4.26
N ARG A 96 0.44 16.23 4.62
CA ARG A 96 1.11 15.24 3.79
C ARG A 96 0.34 13.94 3.70
N LEU A 97 -0.21 13.46 4.81
CA LEU A 97 -1.05 12.28 4.88
C LEU A 97 -2.31 12.42 4.01
N GLY A 98 -2.92 13.61 4.01
CA GLY A 98 -4.07 13.92 3.15
C GLY A 98 -5.30 13.07 3.46
N VAL A 99 -5.43 12.60 4.71
CA VAL A 99 -6.62 11.95 5.26
C VAL A 99 -7.29 12.95 6.20
N LYS A 100 -8.59 13.14 6.04
CA LYS A 100 -9.36 14.10 6.83
C LYS A 100 -10.19 13.39 7.88
N LEU A 101 -10.42 14.06 8.99
CA LEU A 101 -11.39 13.61 9.99
C LEU A 101 -12.79 13.53 9.35
N GLY A 102 -13.51 12.43 9.60
CA GLY A 102 -14.78 12.10 8.95
C GLY A 102 -14.64 11.39 7.59
N ASP A 103 -13.44 11.29 7.01
CA ASP A 103 -13.24 10.46 5.82
C ASP A 103 -13.54 8.99 6.17
N THR A 104 -14.03 8.25 5.19
CA THR A 104 -14.22 6.81 5.30
C THR A 104 -12.88 6.11 5.54
N TYR A 105 -12.82 5.24 6.54
CA TYR A 105 -11.65 4.40 6.81
C TYR A 105 -11.25 3.60 5.57
N ASN A 106 -9.98 3.63 5.24
CA ASN A 106 -9.42 2.90 4.12
C ASN A 106 -7.96 2.57 4.41
N GLN A 107 -7.71 1.32 4.82
CA GLN A 107 -6.38 0.84 5.20
C GLN A 107 -5.38 0.96 4.05
N GLU A 108 -5.74 0.54 2.86
CA GLU A 108 -4.85 0.58 1.69
C GLU A 108 -4.42 2.02 1.36
N LYS A 109 -5.38 2.97 1.37
CA LYS A 109 -5.09 4.39 1.16
C LYS A 109 -4.21 4.94 2.27
N LEU A 110 -4.48 4.58 3.53
CA LEU A 110 -3.70 5.01 4.68
C LEU A 110 -2.25 4.54 4.56
N ASP A 111 -2.03 3.26 4.33
CA ASP A 111 -0.70 2.66 4.20
C ASP A 111 0.09 3.28 3.02
N GLY A 112 -0.57 3.47 1.88
CA GLY A 112 0.03 4.13 0.73
C GLY A 112 0.44 5.58 1.02
N ARG A 113 -0.37 6.33 1.78
CA ARG A 113 -0.07 7.71 2.16
C ARG A 113 0.96 7.83 3.28
N LEU A 114 1.11 6.81 4.10
CA LEU A 114 2.14 6.77 5.14
C LEU A 114 3.51 6.38 4.59
N ARG A 115 3.59 5.28 3.81
CA ARG A 115 4.86 4.59 3.57
C ARG A 115 5.39 4.69 2.15
N PHE A 116 4.51 4.61 1.16
CA PHE A 116 4.95 4.58 -0.23
C PHE A 116 3.86 5.04 -1.19
N SER A 117 4.12 6.15 -1.85
CA SER A 117 3.40 6.59 -3.05
C SER A 117 4.37 6.68 -4.23
N MET A 118 3.90 6.34 -5.42
CA MET A 118 4.74 6.39 -6.64
C MET A 118 5.21 7.80 -6.99
N ASP A 119 4.44 8.81 -6.61
CA ASP A 119 4.73 10.23 -6.84
C ASP A 119 5.56 10.88 -5.72
N GLY A 120 5.92 10.10 -4.69
CA GLY A 120 6.64 10.61 -3.52
C GLY A 120 5.82 11.53 -2.62
N SER A 121 4.47 11.47 -2.69
CA SER A 121 3.58 12.30 -1.88
C SER A 121 3.26 11.71 -0.50
N ASP A 122 3.86 10.57 -0.14
CA ASP A 122 3.69 9.92 1.16
C ASP A 122 4.48 10.61 2.29
N VAL A 123 4.09 10.33 3.54
CA VAL A 123 4.74 10.87 4.74
C VAL A 123 6.21 10.44 4.82
N SER A 124 6.51 9.16 4.52
CA SER A 124 7.87 8.64 4.57
C SER A 124 8.82 9.36 3.60
N SER A 125 8.32 9.88 2.48
CA SER A 125 9.11 10.65 1.53
C SER A 125 9.73 11.90 2.14
N LEU A 126 9.02 12.61 3.04
CA LEU A 126 9.56 13.80 3.72
C LEU A 126 10.86 13.48 4.44
N TYR A 127 10.88 12.37 5.15
CA TYR A 127 12.02 11.93 5.95
C TYR A 127 13.12 11.29 5.09
N LEU A 128 12.74 10.39 4.19
CA LEU A 128 13.69 9.68 3.32
C LEU A 128 14.40 10.62 2.33
N ASP A 129 13.76 11.72 1.92
CA ASP A 129 14.37 12.70 1.04
C ASP A 129 15.26 13.70 1.79
N ASP A 130 15.12 13.79 3.11
CA ASP A 130 16.02 14.56 3.97
C ASP A 130 17.07 13.69 4.70
N GLY A 131 17.25 12.45 4.28
CA GLY A 131 18.35 11.59 4.76
C GLY A 131 18.01 10.67 5.94
N TYR A 132 16.77 10.62 6.39
CA TYR A 132 16.36 9.74 7.51
C TYR A 132 16.01 8.34 7.01
N LEU A 133 17.04 7.60 6.59
CA LEU A 133 16.89 6.28 5.97
C LEU A 133 16.26 5.22 6.89
N ALA A 134 16.46 5.36 8.20
CA ALA A 134 15.89 4.46 9.22
C ALA A 134 14.49 4.89 9.69
N PHE A 135 13.88 5.89 9.04
CA PHE A 135 12.53 6.35 9.37
C PHE A 135 11.52 5.20 9.29
N ASN A 136 10.65 5.13 10.29
CA ASN A 136 9.48 4.27 10.30
C ASN A 136 8.26 5.01 10.87
N ILE A 137 7.09 4.65 10.39
CA ILE A 137 5.81 5.15 10.90
C ILE A 137 4.78 4.03 10.92
N ASP A 138 4.12 3.85 12.06
CA ASP A 138 3.08 2.86 12.26
C ASP A 138 1.78 3.53 12.71
N ALA A 139 0.69 3.20 12.01
CA ALA A 139 -0.66 3.61 12.43
C ALA A 139 -1.20 2.59 13.43
N VAL A 140 -1.47 3.04 14.64
CA VAL A 140 -2.02 2.21 15.72
C VAL A 140 -3.42 2.70 16.06
N GLU A 141 -4.39 1.81 16.03
CA GLU A 141 -5.74 2.11 16.50
C GLU A 141 -5.74 2.20 18.02
N THR A 142 -6.08 3.36 18.55
CA THR A 142 -6.11 3.61 19.99
C THR A 142 -7.51 3.49 20.59
N ALA A 143 -8.54 3.75 19.80
CA ALA A 143 -9.93 3.56 20.19
C ALA A 143 -10.81 3.30 18.97
N VAL A 144 -11.83 2.47 19.18
CA VAL A 144 -12.93 2.26 18.23
C VAL A 144 -14.23 2.46 19.00
N ASP A 145 -15.02 3.42 18.60
CA ASP A 145 -16.29 3.76 19.22
C ASP A 145 -17.38 3.83 18.17
N ASN A 146 -18.33 2.91 18.24
CA ASN A 146 -19.39 2.69 17.26
C ASN A 146 -18.85 2.51 15.82
N ASP A 147 -18.83 3.59 15.02
CA ASP A 147 -18.36 3.64 13.64
C ASP A 147 -17.12 4.52 13.47
N SER A 148 -16.49 4.93 14.55
CA SER A 148 -15.42 5.91 14.58
C SER A 148 -14.12 5.31 15.10
N ILE A 149 -13.01 5.62 14.40
CA ILE A 149 -11.68 5.11 14.72
C ILE A 149 -10.75 6.26 15.07
N ASP A 150 -10.02 6.12 16.17
CA ASP A 150 -8.91 6.98 16.56
C ASP A 150 -7.59 6.30 16.21
N LEU A 151 -6.70 7.05 15.56
CA LEU A 151 -5.37 6.58 15.18
C LEU A 151 -4.28 7.38 15.88
N GLU A 152 -3.28 6.68 16.36
CA GLU A 152 -1.99 7.23 16.79
C GLU A 152 -0.92 6.81 15.77
N MET A 153 -0.34 7.78 15.09
CA MET A 153 0.77 7.59 14.16
C MET A 153 2.07 7.61 14.95
N ARG A 154 2.65 6.44 15.20
CA ARG A 154 3.91 6.29 15.92
C ARG A 154 5.07 6.46 14.97
N VAL A 155 5.80 7.55 15.16
CA VAL A 155 6.93 7.97 14.33
C VAL A 155 8.24 7.58 15.01
N PHE A 156 9.12 6.95 14.26
CA PHE A 156 10.52 6.76 14.59
C PHE A 156 11.37 7.43 13.50
N GLU A 157 11.99 8.55 13.83
CA GLU A 157 12.75 9.36 12.85
C GLU A 157 14.11 8.75 12.51
N GLY A 158 14.78 8.19 13.53
CA GLY A 158 16.14 7.65 13.39
C GLY A 158 17.22 8.72 13.11
N PRO A 159 18.46 8.31 12.83
CA PRO A 159 19.54 9.23 12.48
C PRO A 159 19.47 9.67 11.01
N GLN A 160 20.02 10.84 10.74
CA GLN A 160 20.19 11.34 9.37
C GLN A 160 21.46 10.78 8.75
N PHE A 161 21.36 10.27 7.52
CA PHE A 161 22.47 9.67 6.78
C PHE A 161 22.93 10.56 5.62
N THR A 162 24.26 10.59 5.43
CA THR A 162 24.91 11.18 4.26
C THR A 162 25.59 10.10 3.43
N ILE A 163 25.74 10.35 2.13
CA ILE A 163 26.38 9.42 1.21
C ILE A 163 27.90 9.57 1.31
N ASP A 164 28.58 8.55 1.78
CA ASP A 164 30.06 8.54 1.84
C ASP A 164 30.66 8.42 0.44
N LYS A 165 30.26 7.43 -0.34
CA LYS A 165 30.79 7.20 -1.69
C LYS A 165 29.75 6.56 -2.60
N VAL A 166 29.91 6.77 -3.90
CA VAL A 166 29.18 6.08 -4.96
C VAL A 166 30.17 5.24 -5.76
N ILE A 167 29.92 3.93 -5.82
CA ILE A 167 30.76 2.96 -6.54
C ILE A 167 30.00 2.54 -7.79
N ILE A 168 30.63 2.65 -8.95
CA ILE A 168 30.11 2.19 -10.24
C ILE A 168 30.85 0.90 -10.59
N LYS A 169 30.12 -0.13 -11.05
CA LYS A 169 30.67 -1.42 -11.49
C LYS A 169 29.92 -1.90 -12.71
N GLY A 170 30.60 -2.70 -13.57
CA GLY A 170 29.98 -3.29 -14.77
C GLY A 170 29.85 -2.30 -15.94
N ASN A 171 30.60 -1.24 -15.93
CA ASN A 171 30.60 -0.19 -16.96
C ASN A 171 31.70 -0.42 -18.03
N ASP A 172 31.87 -1.66 -18.50
CA ASP A 172 32.96 -2.05 -19.40
C ASP A 172 32.93 -1.32 -20.76
N ARG A 173 31.77 -0.82 -21.20
CA ARG A 173 31.57 -0.11 -22.46
C ARG A 173 31.31 1.39 -22.29
N THR A 174 31.04 1.85 -21.08
CA THR A 174 30.66 3.24 -20.82
C THR A 174 31.65 3.89 -19.87
N ASN A 175 32.18 5.04 -20.24
CA ASN A 175 33.08 5.77 -19.34
C ASN A 175 32.36 6.15 -18.06
N GLU A 176 33.03 5.94 -16.93
CA GLU A 176 32.47 6.20 -15.59
C GLU A 176 31.94 7.63 -15.45
N TYR A 177 32.62 8.60 -16.03
CA TYR A 177 32.22 10.00 -15.95
C TYR A 177 30.84 10.26 -16.58
N VAL A 178 30.48 9.54 -17.64
CA VAL A 178 29.16 9.64 -18.30
C VAL A 178 28.06 9.18 -17.35
N ILE A 179 28.28 8.05 -16.67
CA ILE A 179 27.33 7.53 -15.68
C ILE A 179 27.23 8.50 -14.48
N ARG A 180 28.37 8.99 -13.97
CA ARG A 180 28.38 9.92 -12.83
C ARG A 180 27.61 11.21 -13.10
N ARG A 181 27.59 11.68 -14.33
CA ARG A 181 26.85 12.88 -14.72
C ARG A 181 25.34 12.72 -14.54
N GLU A 182 24.83 11.53 -14.79
CA GLU A 182 23.39 11.22 -14.67
C GLU A 182 22.95 10.92 -13.23
N LEU A 183 23.91 10.84 -12.28
CA LEU A 183 23.61 10.56 -10.88
C LEU A 183 23.18 11.82 -10.12
N TYR A 184 22.01 11.79 -9.54
CA TYR A 184 21.54 12.79 -8.55
C TYR A 184 22.02 12.45 -7.14
N THR A 185 22.34 11.17 -6.88
CA THR A 185 22.94 10.66 -5.64
C THR A 185 24.43 10.98 -5.64
N LYS A 186 24.87 11.97 -4.83
CA LYS A 186 26.25 12.49 -4.84
C LYS A 186 26.93 12.31 -3.50
N LYS A 187 28.25 12.05 -3.52
CA LYS A 187 29.09 12.00 -2.32
C LYS A 187 28.92 13.23 -1.42
N ARG A 188 28.89 13.03 -0.12
CA ARG A 188 28.72 14.05 0.93
C ARG A 188 27.38 14.81 0.91
N LYS A 189 26.41 14.34 0.14
CA LYS A 189 25.05 14.85 0.21
C LYS A 189 24.20 13.95 1.11
N LYS A 190 23.14 14.49 1.68
CA LYS A 190 22.14 13.71 2.39
C LYS A 190 21.58 12.63 1.47
N PHE A 191 21.26 11.46 2.02
CA PHE A 191 20.48 10.47 1.29
C PHE A 191 19.14 11.08 0.87
N SER A 192 18.66 10.72 -0.30
CA SER A 192 17.32 11.07 -0.78
C SER A 192 16.78 9.94 -1.64
N ARG A 193 15.63 9.41 -1.28
CA ARG A 193 14.93 8.38 -2.04
C ARG A 193 14.58 8.86 -3.45
N GLN A 194 14.09 10.09 -3.56
CA GLN A 194 13.76 10.70 -4.85
C GLN A 194 14.98 10.80 -5.77
N ASN A 195 16.13 11.25 -5.24
CA ASN A 195 17.37 11.33 -6.01
C ASN A 195 17.88 9.96 -6.44
N LEU A 196 17.71 8.93 -5.60
CA LEU A 196 18.06 7.55 -5.95
C LEU A 196 17.20 7.04 -7.11
N ILE A 197 15.88 7.17 -7.01
CA ILE A 197 14.94 6.75 -8.06
C ILE A 197 15.19 7.51 -9.36
N ARG A 198 15.45 8.82 -9.27
CA ARG A 198 15.77 9.63 -10.43
C ARG A 198 17.07 9.17 -11.10
N SER A 199 18.15 8.96 -10.31
CA SER A 199 19.41 8.43 -10.83
C SER A 199 19.23 7.08 -11.53
N GLN A 200 18.45 6.17 -10.96
CA GLN A 200 18.16 4.87 -11.56
C GLN A 200 17.45 5.02 -12.92
N ARG A 201 16.48 5.93 -13.00
CA ARG A 201 15.74 6.19 -14.24
C ARG A 201 16.65 6.73 -15.35
N GLU A 202 17.52 7.68 -15.03
CA GLU A 202 18.43 8.28 -16.01
C GLU A 202 19.52 7.31 -16.51
N ILE A 203 19.90 6.32 -15.70
CA ILE A 203 20.89 5.31 -16.09
C ILE A 203 20.27 4.23 -16.99
N VAL A 204 18.99 3.92 -16.80
CA VAL A 204 18.30 2.83 -17.55
C VAL A 204 17.79 3.29 -18.91
N ASN A 205 17.56 4.59 -19.10
CA ASN A 205 17.18 5.18 -20.37
C ASN A 205 18.40 5.50 -21.22
#